data_93847006ffd39743befd2f00bd33b1f4
#
_entry.id   93847006ffd39743befd2f00bd33b1f4
#
_cell.length_a   1.000
_cell.length_b   1.000
_cell.length_c   1.000
_cell.angle_alpha   90.00
_cell.angle_beta   90.00
_cell.angle_gamma   90.00
#
_symmetry.space_group_name_H-M   'P 1'
#
loop_
_entity.id
_entity.type
_entity.pdbx_description
1 polymer ?
#
loop_
_entity_poly.entity_id
_entity_poly.type
_entity_poly.pdbx_seq_one_letter_code
_entity_poly.pdbx_strand_id
1 'polypeptide(L)'
;YKRQEYNGVEGIERVTGNYVTSKEPLVKCIEALFVPSSGIVDQNSLMRSYLGELEESSGNIVFNSQFLRSEIHGEKYCSTVLSDGEEIIIESSVIINAAGLNAENIANNILPLDKKYIPKTYFAKGNYFETGKDLKIRHLIYPIPNDASLGLHLGLDLGMQVRFGPDVEWVDEIDYEVKKDRQVLFHNDVIKYIPSIKIEDLKAGYSGVRPKLKNKGEGKSDFSIQGEETHGVKNLVNLFGMESPGLTSSLVIGEYVTNMIN
;
A
#
# COMPACT_ATOMS: atom_id res chain seq x y z
N TYR A 1 -10.73 -9.49 18.50
CA TYR A 1 -10.57 -8.71 19.75
C TYR A 1 -9.26 -9.06 20.46
N LYS A 2 -9.08 -10.31 20.89
CA LYS A 2 -7.86 -10.77 21.58
C LYS A 2 -6.56 -10.54 20.81
N ARG A 3 -6.61 -10.63 19.48
CA ARG A 3 -5.43 -10.37 18.65
C ARG A 3 -5.03 -8.89 18.68
N GLN A 4 -5.99 -7.98 18.68
CA GLN A 4 -5.75 -6.54 18.74
C GLN A 4 -5.21 -6.13 20.12
N GLU A 5 -5.76 -6.70 21.19
CA GLU A 5 -5.23 -6.50 22.55
C GLU A 5 -3.77 -7.01 22.65
N TYR A 6 -3.51 -8.22 22.14
CA TYR A 6 -2.16 -8.78 22.10
C TYR A 6 -1.15 -7.88 21.33
N ASN A 7 -1.63 -7.22 20.28
CA ASN A 7 -0.82 -6.28 19.49
C ASN A 7 -0.74 -4.87 20.10
N GLY A 8 -1.23 -4.66 21.32
CA GLY A 8 -1.13 -3.38 22.04
C GLY A 8 -2.05 -2.27 21.52
N VAL A 9 -3.12 -2.62 20.80
CA VAL A 9 -4.09 -1.62 20.36
C VAL A 9 -4.96 -1.19 21.55
N GLU A 10 -4.84 0.07 21.93
CA GLU A 10 -5.55 0.62 23.09
C GLU A 10 -6.97 1.09 22.75
N GLY A 11 -7.85 1.08 23.76
CA GLY A 11 -9.19 1.65 23.67
C GLY A 11 -10.17 0.90 22.79
N ILE A 12 -9.91 -0.38 22.48
CA ILE A 12 -10.85 -1.20 21.71
C ILE A 12 -12.05 -1.56 22.58
N GLU A 13 -13.24 -1.29 22.05
CA GLU A 13 -14.50 -1.64 22.71
C GLU A 13 -15.35 -2.56 21.83
N ARG A 14 -15.90 -3.62 22.42
CA ARG A 14 -16.93 -4.42 21.77
C ARG A 14 -18.28 -3.76 21.98
N VAL A 15 -18.95 -3.38 20.92
CA VAL A 15 -20.20 -2.62 20.95
C VAL A 15 -21.33 -3.36 20.23
N THR A 16 -22.55 -3.11 20.64
CA THR A 16 -23.76 -3.71 20.06
C THR A 16 -24.13 -3.04 18.73
N GLY A 17 -24.91 -3.72 17.89
CA GLY A 17 -25.47 -3.13 16.67
C GLY A 17 -26.32 -1.88 16.92
N ASN A 18 -27.03 -1.82 18.07
CA ASN A 18 -27.79 -0.63 18.46
C ASN A 18 -26.86 0.57 18.73
N TYR A 19 -25.70 0.35 19.36
CA TYR A 19 -24.71 1.39 19.54
C TYR A 19 -24.21 1.90 18.17
N VAL A 20 -23.86 0.98 17.27
CA VAL A 20 -23.42 1.33 15.92
C VAL A 20 -24.49 2.14 15.19
N THR A 21 -25.75 1.67 15.18
CA THR A 21 -26.86 2.37 14.52
C THR A 21 -27.14 3.76 15.12
N SER A 22 -26.87 3.96 16.42
CA SER A 22 -27.02 5.28 17.07
C SER A 22 -25.97 6.29 16.58
N LYS A 23 -24.78 5.83 16.16
CA LYS A 23 -23.70 6.67 15.63
C LYS A 23 -23.77 6.79 14.11
N GLU A 24 -24.09 5.68 13.43
CA GLU A 24 -24.16 5.52 12.00
C GLU A 24 -25.51 4.91 11.59
N PRO A 25 -26.56 5.71 11.44
CA PRO A 25 -27.94 5.22 11.26
C PRO A 25 -28.17 4.32 10.04
N LEU A 26 -27.33 4.47 9.00
CA LEU A 26 -27.41 3.66 7.78
C LEU A 26 -26.72 2.30 7.90
N VAL A 27 -25.83 2.14 8.91
CA VAL A 27 -25.04 0.92 9.07
C VAL A 27 -25.85 -0.12 9.88
N LYS A 28 -25.86 -1.35 9.37
CA LYS A 28 -26.49 -2.50 10.01
C LYS A 28 -25.46 -3.56 10.34
N CYS A 29 -25.40 -3.95 11.60
CA CYS A 29 -24.60 -5.06 12.09
C CYS A 29 -25.21 -5.65 13.35
N ILE A 30 -24.75 -6.82 13.76
CA ILE A 30 -25.12 -7.44 15.05
C ILE A 30 -24.29 -6.81 16.18
N GLU A 31 -23.00 -6.70 15.95
CA GLU A 31 -22.01 -6.12 16.87
C GLU A 31 -20.79 -5.62 16.09
N ALA A 32 -19.95 -4.81 16.72
CA ALA A 32 -18.72 -4.31 16.14
C ALA A 32 -17.61 -4.18 17.19
N LEU A 33 -16.38 -4.03 16.72
CA LEU A 33 -15.27 -3.50 17.50
C LEU A 33 -15.14 -2.01 17.17
N PHE A 34 -15.27 -1.17 18.18
CA PHE A 34 -14.98 0.25 18.05
C PHE A 34 -13.52 0.50 18.38
N VAL A 35 -12.80 1.16 17.47
CA VAL A 35 -11.36 1.44 17.58
C VAL A 35 -11.17 2.95 17.46
N PRO A 36 -11.07 3.69 18.57
CA PRO A 36 -11.02 5.15 18.55
C PRO A 36 -9.74 5.72 17.98
N SER A 37 -8.64 4.96 17.98
CA SER A 37 -7.34 5.36 17.47
C SER A 37 -7.21 5.28 15.93
N SER A 38 -8.22 4.75 15.22
CA SER A 38 -8.21 4.69 13.76
C SER A 38 -8.46 6.06 13.15
N GLY A 39 -7.82 6.33 12.02
CA GLY A 39 -7.97 7.61 11.33
C GLY A 39 -7.63 7.50 9.85
N ILE A 40 -7.62 8.64 9.19
CA ILE A 40 -7.20 8.81 7.79
C ILE A 40 -5.98 9.72 7.72
N VAL A 41 -5.15 9.51 6.73
CA VAL A 41 -3.95 10.33 6.49
C VAL A 41 -4.04 10.99 5.11
N ASP A 42 -3.67 12.25 5.03
CA ASP A 42 -3.39 12.92 3.76
C ASP A 42 -2.05 12.44 3.24
N GLN A 43 -2.07 11.47 2.32
CA GLN A 43 -0.86 10.91 1.74
C GLN A 43 -0.01 11.95 0.99
N ASN A 44 -0.65 12.92 0.34
CA ASN A 44 0.08 13.95 -0.42
C ASN A 44 0.81 14.92 0.52
N SER A 45 0.15 15.35 1.58
CA SER A 45 0.77 16.20 2.60
C SER A 45 1.88 15.47 3.35
N LEU A 46 1.68 14.17 3.65
CA LEU A 46 2.73 13.35 4.26
C LEU A 46 3.97 13.25 3.37
N MET A 47 3.80 12.97 2.07
CA MET A 47 4.93 12.91 1.12
C MET A 47 5.61 14.27 0.95
N ARG A 48 4.86 15.37 0.96
CA ARG A 48 5.43 16.72 0.92
C ARG A 48 6.24 17.05 2.18
N SER A 49 5.79 16.58 3.34
CA SER A 49 6.55 16.73 4.59
C SER A 49 7.91 16.02 4.48
N TYR A 50 7.91 14.78 3.97
CA TYR A 50 9.16 14.03 3.76
C TYR A 50 10.07 14.71 2.74
N LEU A 51 9.50 15.31 1.68
CA LEU A 51 10.28 16.09 0.71
C LEU A 51 10.96 17.29 1.38
N GLY A 52 10.21 18.04 2.20
CA GLY A 52 10.78 19.17 2.93
C GLY A 52 11.93 18.77 3.85
N GLU A 53 11.78 17.69 4.62
CA GLU A 53 12.85 17.17 5.49
C GLU A 53 14.08 16.68 4.69
N LEU A 54 13.84 16.05 3.52
CA LEU A 54 14.91 15.65 2.62
C LEU A 54 15.72 16.86 2.12
N GLU A 55 15.03 17.91 1.66
CA GLU A 55 15.64 19.13 1.16
C GLU A 55 16.40 19.90 2.26
N GLU A 56 15.84 20.00 3.47
CA GLU A 56 16.51 20.55 4.65
C GLU A 56 17.79 19.78 5.00
N SER A 57 17.81 18.47 4.73
CA SER A 57 18.98 17.61 4.92
C SER A 57 19.93 17.59 3.72
N SER A 58 19.77 18.52 2.77
CA SER A 58 20.57 18.62 1.52
C SER A 58 20.39 17.41 0.58
N GLY A 59 19.30 16.67 0.72
CA GLY A 59 18.92 15.65 -0.23
C GLY A 59 18.22 16.24 -1.46
N ASN A 60 18.12 15.46 -2.54
CA ASN A 60 17.51 15.91 -3.79
C ASN A 60 16.55 14.84 -4.34
N ILE A 61 15.47 15.29 -4.96
CA ILE A 61 14.61 14.46 -5.82
C ILE A 61 14.88 14.86 -7.28
N VAL A 62 15.13 13.86 -8.12
CA VAL A 62 15.31 14.07 -9.55
C VAL A 62 14.16 13.39 -10.27
N PHE A 63 13.27 14.17 -10.86
CA PHE A 63 12.15 13.70 -11.67
C PHE A 63 12.60 13.30 -13.07
N ASN A 64 11.72 12.63 -13.82
CA ASN A 64 11.97 12.16 -15.19
C ASN A 64 13.26 11.35 -15.33
N SER A 65 13.64 10.64 -14.28
CA SER A 65 14.88 9.88 -14.21
C SER A 65 14.60 8.41 -13.95
N GLN A 66 15.00 7.57 -14.88
CA GLN A 66 14.79 6.12 -14.83
C GLN A 66 16.12 5.42 -14.57
N PHE A 67 16.19 4.63 -13.51
CA PHE A 67 17.30 3.72 -13.28
C PHE A 67 17.31 2.63 -14.37
N LEU A 68 18.45 2.42 -15.00
CA LEU A 68 18.63 1.40 -16.04
C LEU A 68 19.40 0.20 -15.49
N ARG A 69 20.59 0.42 -14.93
CA ARG A 69 21.46 -0.63 -14.37
C ARG A 69 22.46 -0.04 -13.39
N SER A 70 23.07 -0.90 -12.59
CA SER A 70 24.21 -0.54 -11.74
C SER A 70 25.23 -1.66 -11.63
N GLU A 71 26.50 -1.28 -11.54
CA GLU A 71 27.64 -2.17 -11.34
C GLU A 71 28.51 -1.62 -10.22
N ILE A 72 29.33 -2.48 -9.61
CA ILE A 72 30.28 -2.07 -8.55
C ILE A 72 31.66 -1.85 -9.17
N HIS A 73 32.19 -0.63 -8.99
CA HIS A 73 33.55 -0.25 -9.36
C HIS A 73 34.32 0.15 -8.10
N GLY A 74 35.23 -0.70 -7.66
CA GLY A 74 35.89 -0.54 -6.37
C GLY A 74 34.92 -0.65 -5.20
N GLU A 75 34.75 0.41 -4.44
CA GLU A 75 33.79 0.47 -3.30
C GLU A 75 32.51 1.24 -3.60
N LYS A 76 32.30 1.65 -4.85
CA LYS A 76 31.16 2.47 -5.26
C LYS A 76 30.29 1.76 -6.27
N TYR A 77 29.01 2.09 -6.25
CA TYR A 77 28.05 1.79 -7.30
C TYR A 77 28.17 2.82 -8.43
N CYS A 78 28.30 2.36 -9.68
CA CYS A 78 28.18 3.17 -10.88
C CYS A 78 26.84 2.85 -11.53
N SER A 79 25.87 3.71 -11.33
CA SER A 79 24.50 3.54 -11.83
C SER A 79 24.30 4.34 -13.11
N THR A 80 23.79 3.67 -14.15
CA THR A 80 23.32 4.35 -15.37
C THR A 80 21.86 4.73 -15.18
N VAL A 81 21.55 5.99 -15.35
CA VAL A 81 20.21 6.57 -15.23
C VAL A 81 19.87 7.31 -16.52
N LEU A 82 18.69 7.06 -17.06
CA LEU A 82 18.13 7.85 -18.16
C LEU A 82 17.39 9.06 -17.55
N SER A 83 17.92 10.25 -17.76
CA SER A 83 17.35 11.50 -17.27
C SER A 83 17.11 12.47 -18.42
N ASP A 84 15.87 12.91 -18.59
CA ASP A 84 15.43 13.78 -19.70
C ASP A 84 15.89 13.32 -21.11
N GLY A 85 15.98 12.00 -21.31
CA GLY A 85 16.36 11.36 -22.57
C GLY A 85 17.85 11.13 -22.77
N GLU A 86 18.68 11.48 -21.80
CA GLU A 86 20.14 11.26 -21.85
C GLU A 86 20.58 10.27 -20.77
N GLU A 87 21.48 9.36 -21.11
CA GLU A 87 22.10 8.46 -20.13
C GLU A 87 23.17 9.22 -19.35
N ILE A 88 23.03 9.24 -18.04
CA ILE A 88 24.01 9.80 -17.11
C ILE A 88 24.52 8.70 -16.17
N ILE A 89 25.72 8.85 -15.67
CA ILE A 89 26.33 7.94 -14.68
C ILE A 89 26.33 8.63 -13.33
N ILE A 90 25.78 7.95 -12.33
CA ILE A 90 25.77 8.39 -10.94
C ILE A 90 26.61 7.43 -10.11
N GLU A 91 27.62 7.96 -9.43
CA GLU A 91 28.38 7.22 -8.44
C GLU A 91 27.73 7.38 -7.05
N SER A 92 27.54 6.26 -6.34
CA SER A 92 27.04 6.29 -4.97
C SER A 92 27.73 5.24 -4.10
N SER A 93 27.74 5.46 -2.80
CA SER A 93 28.26 4.49 -1.82
C SER A 93 27.22 3.46 -1.39
N VAL A 94 25.95 3.76 -1.58
CA VAL A 94 24.80 2.95 -1.17
C VAL A 94 23.73 2.99 -2.25
N ILE A 95 23.03 1.89 -2.44
CA ILE A 95 21.77 1.84 -3.19
C ILE A 95 20.66 1.32 -2.28
N ILE A 96 19.54 2.05 -2.24
CA ILE A 96 18.29 1.60 -1.60
C ILE A 96 17.23 1.49 -2.68
N ASN A 97 16.86 0.27 -3.02
CA ASN A 97 15.81 -0.01 -4.00
C ASN A 97 14.44 0.01 -3.31
N ALA A 98 13.77 1.14 -3.36
CA ALA A 98 12.42 1.35 -2.83
C ALA A 98 11.39 1.55 -3.97
N ALA A 99 11.59 0.88 -5.12
CA ALA A 99 10.86 1.13 -6.35
C ALA A 99 9.44 0.50 -6.41
N GLY A 100 8.94 -0.07 -5.30
CA GLY A 100 7.57 -0.58 -5.19
C GLY A 100 7.25 -1.66 -6.23
N LEU A 101 6.33 -1.38 -7.15
CA LEU A 101 5.95 -2.32 -8.24
C LEU A 101 7.11 -2.67 -9.17
N ASN A 102 8.12 -1.83 -9.27
CA ASN A 102 9.31 -2.04 -10.12
C ASN A 102 10.52 -2.58 -9.36
N ALA A 103 10.41 -2.88 -8.06
CA ALA A 103 11.56 -3.27 -7.24
C ALA A 103 12.25 -4.54 -7.77
N GLU A 104 11.49 -5.53 -8.26
CA GLU A 104 12.03 -6.74 -8.91
C GLU A 104 12.84 -6.38 -10.15
N ASN A 105 12.32 -5.53 -11.03
CA ASN A 105 13.00 -5.12 -12.26
C ASN A 105 14.28 -4.34 -11.95
N ILE A 106 14.26 -3.42 -10.99
CA ILE A 106 15.45 -2.69 -10.53
C ILE A 106 16.50 -3.66 -10.03
N ALA A 107 16.13 -4.59 -9.13
CA ALA A 107 17.04 -5.55 -8.54
C ALA A 107 17.71 -6.46 -9.60
N ASN A 108 16.97 -6.88 -10.63
CA ASN A 108 17.50 -7.66 -11.75
C ASN A 108 18.58 -6.94 -12.57
N ASN A 109 18.68 -5.62 -12.43
CA ASN A 109 19.64 -4.77 -13.15
C ASN A 109 20.75 -4.22 -12.23
N ILE A 110 20.92 -4.78 -11.03
CA ILE A 110 22.02 -4.44 -10.11
C ILE A 110 23.01 -5.61 -10.09
N LEU A 111 24.23 -5.41 -10.56
CA LEU A 111 25.30 -6.40 -10.49
C LEU A 111 26.21 -6.11 -9.29
N PRO A 112 26.61 -7.11 -8.51
CA PRO A 112 26.53 -8.56 -8.76
C PRO A 112 25.40 -9.28 -7.98
N LEU A 113 24.23 -8.69 -7.79
CA LEU A 113 23.14 -9.33 -7.05
C LEU A 113 22.71 -10.65 -7.74
N ASP A 114 22.76 -11.75 -6.98
CA ASP A 114 22.33 -13.07 -7.46
C ASP A 114 20.79 -13.12 -7.55
N LYS A 115 20.27 -13.56 -8.68
CA LYS A 115 18.84 -13.67 -8.99
C LYS A 115 18.04 -14.52 -7.98
N LYS A 116 18.68 -15.46 -7.30
CA LYS A 116 18.01 -16.28 -6.25
C LYS A 116 17.48 -15.46 -5.07
N TYR A 117 18.00 -14.25 -4.86
CA TYR A 117 17.55 -13.33 -3.81
C TYR A 117 16.44 -12.37 -4.29
N ILE A 118 16.10 -12.39 -5.57
CA ILE A 118 15.10 -11.51 -6.15
C ILE A 118 13.76 -12.25 -6.21
N PRO A 119 12.81 -11.93 -5.31
CA PRO A 119 11.50 -12.57 -5.35
C PRO A 119 10.71 -12.09 -6.55
N LYS A 120 9.90 -13.00 -7.12
CA LYS A 120 8.94 -12.62 -8.16
C LYS A 120 7.82 -11.76 -7.59
N THR A 121 7.49 -10.69 -8.29
CA THR A 121 6.38 -9.81 -7.97
C THR A 121 5.12 -10.23 -8.73
N TYR A 122 4.00 -10.33 -8.03
CA TYR A 122 2.67 -10.55 -8.58
C TYR A 122 1.81 -9.31 -8.31
N PHE A 123 0.86 -9.02 -9.18
CA PHE A 123 0.07 -7.80 -9.09
C PHE A 123 -1.35 -8.09 -8.61
N ALA A 124 -1.70 -7.51 -7.46
CA ALA A 124 -3.05 -7.57 -6.91
C ALA A 124 -3.68 -6.16 -6.94
N LYS A 125 -4.53 -5.93 -7.93
CA LYS A 125 -5.27 -4.70 -8.11
C LYS A 125 -6.39 -4.60 -7.09
N GLY A 126 -6.55 -3.45 -6.48
CA GLY A 126 -7.65 -3.09 -5.60
C GLY A 126 -8.47 -2.00 -6.24
N ASN A 127 -9.71 -2.31 -6.57
CA ASN A 127 -10.63 -1.35 -7.16
C ASN A 127 -11.42 -0.63 -6.07
N TYR A 128 -11.81 0.61 -6.33
CA TYR A 128 -12.69 1.41 -5.48
C TYR A 128 -13.88 1.93 -6.25
N PHE A 129 -15.03 1.92 -5.59
CA PHE A 129 -16.23 2.61 -6.06
C PHE A 129 -16.59 3.73 -5.10
N GLU A 130 -17.14 4.78 -5.63
CA GLU A 130 -17.52 5.99 -4.91
C GLU A 130 -19.03 6.21 -4.99
N THR A 131 -19.57 6.99 -4.07
CA THR A 131 -20.95 7.46 -4.15
C THR A 131 -20.99 8.97 -4.06
N GLY A 132 -21.78 9.59 -4.95
CA GLY A 132 -22.05 11.03 -4.85
C GLY A 132 -23.10 11.40 -3.80
N LYS A 133 -23.66 10.40 -3.08
CA LYS A 133 -24.63 10.64 -2.01
C LYS A 133 -23.91 11.04 -0.73
N ASP A 134 -24.40 12.05 -0.06
CA ASP A 134 -24.01 12.37 1.31
C ASP A 134 -24.69 11.37 2.26
N LEU A 135 -23.97 10.31 2.59
CA LEU A 135 -24.44 9.27 3.50
C LEU A 135 -24.36 9.68 4.97
N LYS A 136 -23.80 10.84 5.29
CA LYS A 136 -23.59 11.34 6.65
C LYS A 136 -22.78 10.41 7.55
N ILE A 137 -22.00 9.51 6.97
CA ILE A 137 -21.12 8.58 7.70
C ILE A 137 -19.87 9.33 8.16
N ARG A 138 -19.42 9.04 9.37
CA ARG A 138 -18.28 9.69 10.01
C ARG A 138 -17.21 8.74 10.50
N HIS A 139 -17.47 7.43 10.43
CA HIS A 139 -16.52 6.39 10.84
C HIS A 139 -16.10 5.53 9.64
N LEU A 140 -14.88 5.03 9.68
CA LEU A 140 -14.44 3.96 8.80
C LEU A 140 -15.16 2.67 9.19
N ILE A 141 -15.70 1.95 8.21
CA ILE A 141 -16.46 0.71 8.47
C ILE A 141 -15.76 -0.45 7.77
N TYR A 142 -15.29 -1.41 8.55
CA TYR A 142 -14.58 -2.58 8.05
C TYR A 142 -15.38 -3.85 8.39
N PRO A 143 -16.10 -4.43 7.41
CA PRO A 143 -16.74 -5.73 7.60
C PRO A 143 -15.72 -6.80 7.99
N ILE A 144 -16.18 -7.79 8.77
CA ILE A 144 -15.31 -8.91 9.14
C ILE A 144 -14.91 -9.67 7.87
N PRO A 145 -13.60 -9.94 7.68
CA PRO A 145 -13.13 -10.78 6.57
C PRO A 145 -13.77 -12.17 6.62
N ASN A 146 -14.07 -12.69 5.45
CA ASN A 146 -14.43 -14.09 5.28
C ASN A 146 -13.34 -14.82 4.47
N ASP A 147 -13.48 -16.15 4.30
CA ASP A 147 -12.48 -16.95 3.58
C ASP A 147 -12.26 -16.52 2.12
N ALA A 148 -13.23 -15.85 1.52
CA ALA A 148 -13.19 -15.43 0.13
C ALA A 148 -12.79 -13.95 -0.07
N SER A 149 -12.87 -13.11 0.98
CA SER A 149 -12.67 -11.65 0.86
C SER A 149 -12.25 -11.03 2.19
N LEU A 150 -11.40 -10.01 2.13
CA LEU A 150 -11.09 -9.14 3.29
C LEU A 150 -12.30 -8.31 3.76
N GLY A 151 -13.44 -8.43 3.08
CA GLY A 151 -14.58 -7.54 3.23
C GLY A 151 -14.38 -6.24 2.44
N LEU A 152 -15.44 -5.68 1.92
CA LEU A 152 -15.41 -4.40 1.22
C LEU A 152 -15.54 -3.28 2.24
N HIS A 153 -14.46 -2.57 2.47
CA HIS A 153 -14.40 -1.48 3.45
C HIS A 153 -15.20 -0.26 2.97
N LEU A 154 -15.74 0.50 3.89
CA LEU A 154 -16.14 1.87 3.67
C LEU A 154 -15.04 2.76 4.23
N GLY A 155 -14.40 3.52 3.37
CA GLY A 155 -13.44 4.55 3.67
C GLY A 155 -14.02 5.95 3.50
N LEU A 156 -13.34 6.92 4.09
CA LEU A 156 -13.63 8.35 3.95
C LEU A 156 -12.37 9.04 3.44
N ASP A 157 -12.52 10.03 2.58
CA ASP A 157 -11.44 10.97 2.31
C ASP A 157 -11.51 12.18 3.26
N LEU A 158 -10.56 13.10 3.12
CA LEU A 158 -10.53 14.32 3.96
C LEU A 158 -11.73 15.24 3.74
N GLY A 159 -12.42 15.14 2.60
CA GLY A 159 -13.67 15.82 2.31
C GLY A 159 -14.91 15.08 2.83
N MET A 160 -14.72 13.97 3.57
CA MET A 160 -15.79 13.09 4.07
C MET A 160 -16.58 12.41 2.95
N GLN A 161 -16.01 12.32 1.73
CA GLN A 161 -16.61 11.55 0.65
C GLN A 161 -16.43 10.05 0.92
N VAL A 162 -17.52 9.33 0.77
CA VAL A 162 -17.55 7.88 0.98
C VAL A 162 -17.01 7.14 -0.23
N ARG A 163 -16.12 6.21 0.02
CA ARG A 163 -15.61 5.26 -0.96
C ARG A 163 -15.69 3.83 -0.42
N PHE A 164 -15.96 2.90 -1.31
CA PHE A 164 -16.05 1.48 -1.01
C PHE A 164 -14.89 0.74 -1.65
N GLY A 165 -14.25 -0.13 -0.89
CA GLY A 165 -13.09 -0.87 -1.37
C GLY A 165 -11.93 -0.90 -0.38
N PRO A 166 -10.81 -1.49 -0.79
CA PRO A 166 -10.67 -2.13 -2.10
C PRO A 166 -11.21 -3.57 -2.12
N ASP A 167 -11.48 -4.06 -3.31
CA ASP A 167 -11.54 -5.48 -3.58
C ASP A 167 -10.15 -6.08 -3.90
N VAL A 168 -10.09 -7.29 -4.43
CA VAL A 168 -8.86 -7.92 -4.91
C VAL A 168 -9.08 -8.53 -6.28
N GLU A 169 -8.34 -8.03 -7.27
CA GLU A 169 -8.28 -8.53 -8.63
C GLU A 169 -6.83 -8.83 -8.99
N TRP A 170 -6.53 -10.11 -9.27
CA TRP A 170 -5.20 -10.49 -9.75
C TRP A 170 -5.08 -10.16 -11.23
N VAL A 171 -3.99 -9.49 -11.60
CA VAL A 171 -3.70 -9.04 -12.95
C VAL A 171 -2.28 -9.44 -13.35
N ASP A 172 -2.07 -9.72 -14.63
CA ASP A 172 -0.75 -10.07 -15.15
C ASP A 172 0.07 -8.82 -15.49
N GLU A 173 -0.61 -7.73 -15.83
CA GLU A 173 -0.02 -6.44 -16.16
C GLU A 173 -0.62 -5.33 -15.30
N ILE A 174 0.14 -4.26 -15.10
CA ILE A 174 -0.31 -3.08 -14.34
C ILE A 174 -1.36 -2.34 -15.18
N ASP A 175 -2.60 -2.35 -14.68
CA ASP A 175 -3.75 -1.65 -15.25
C ASP A 175 -4.51 -0.96 -14.11
N TYR A 176 -4.85 0.29 -14.30
CA TYR A 176 -5.57 1.12 -13.31
C TYR A 176 -7.04 1.37 -13.68
N GLU A 177 -7.54 0.80 -14.78
CA GLU A 177 -8.94 0.96 -15.16
C GLU A 177 -9.87 0.20 -14.21
N VAL A 178 -10.88 0.88 -13.66
CA VAL A 178 -11.93 0.26 -12.86
C VAL A 178 -13.07 -0.17 -13.77
N LYS A 179 -13.21 -1.48 -13.99
CA LYS A 179 -14.23 -2.05 -14.88
C LYS A 179 -15.64 -1.90 -14.30
N LYS A 180 -16.58 -1.47 -15.12
CA LYS A 180 -17.98 -1.22 -14.72
C LYS A 180 -18.72 -2.47 -14.25
N ASP A 181 -18.39 -3.64 -14.77
CA ASP A 181 -19.01 -4.92 -14.39
C ASP A 181 -18.77 -5.29 -12.94
N ARG A 182 -17.70 -4.77 -12.33
CA ARG A 182 -17.42 -4.95 -10.90
C ARG A 182 -18.42 -4.25 -9.98
N GLN A 183 -19.20 -3.29 -10.48
CA GLN A 183 -20.20 -2.56 -9.73
C GLN A 183 -21.20 -3.49 -9.02
N VAL A 184 -21.60 -4.58 -9.69
CA VAL A 184 -22.52 -5.58 -9.12
C VAL A 184 -21.89 -6.29 -7.92
N LEU A 185 -20.61 -6.64 -8.00
CA LEU A 185 -19.88 -7.29 -6.90
C LEU A 185 -19.81 -6.37 -5.69
N PHE A 186 -19.47 -5.10 -5.94
CA PHE A 186 -19.42 -4.08 -4.88
C PHE A 186 -20.78 -3.86 -4.23
N HIS A 187 -21.84 -3.74 -5.03
CA HIS A 187 -23.18 -3.57 -4.51
C HIS A 187 -23.59 -4.74 -3.62
N ASN A 188 -23.36 -5.97 -4.06
CA ASN A 188 -23.70 -7.19 -3.30
C ASN A 188 -23.00 -7.26 -1.94
N ASP A 189 -21.83 -6.69 -1.80
CA ASP A 189 -21.10 -6.65 -0.53
C ASP A 189 -21.53 -5.45 0.33
N VAL A 190 -21.69 -4.27 -0.24
CA VAL A 190 -22.06 -3.05 0.48
C VAL A 190 -23.45 -3.15 1.10
N ILE A 191 -24.45 -3.73 0.40
CA ILE A 191 -25.82 -3.87 0.93
C ILE A 191 -25.89 -4.73 2.18
N LYS A 192 -24.87 -5.55 2.47
CA LYS A 192 -24.82 -6.36 3.69
C LYS A 192 -24.74 -5.49 4.95
N TYR A 193 -24.16 -4.31 4.85
CA TYR A 193 -24.01 -3.39 5.99
C TYR A 193 -24.59 -1.99 5.75
N ILE A 194 -24.87 -1.60 4.49
CA ILE A 194 -25.67 -0.40 4.13
C ILE A 194 -26.81 -0.82 3.19
N PRO A 195 -27.90 -1.37 3.70
CA PRO A 195 -28.98 -1.90 2.87
C PRO A 195 -29.69 -0.87 2.00
N SER A 196 -29.54 0.42 2.29
CA SER A 196 -30.17 1.52 1.57
C SER A 196 -29.43 1.96 0.30
N ILE A 197 -28.19 1.48 0.08
CA ILE A 197 -27.44 1.84 -1.13
C ILE A 197 -28.02 1.09 -2.34
N LYS A 198 -28.14 1.78 -3.44
CA LYS A 198 -28.59 1.19 -4.69
C LYS A 198 -27.42 1.03 -5.64
N ILE A 199 -27.54 0.11 -6.60
CA ILE A 199 -26.45 -0.14 -7.55
C ILE A 199 -26.09 1.11 -8.38
N GLU A 200 -27.07 1.90 -8.77
CA GLU A 200 -26.89 3.15 -9.51
C GLU A 200 -26.18 4.25 -8.70
N ASP A 201 -26.11 4.11 -7.37
CA ASP A 201 -25.40 5.05 -6.50
C ASP A 201 -23.89 4.83 -6.53
N LEU A 202 -23.44 3.65 -6.94
CA LEU A 202 -22.03 3.31 -7.00
C LEU A 202 -21.45 3.68 -8.36
N LYS A 203 -20.39 4.46 -8.36
CA LYS A 203 -19.65 4.85 -9.58
C LYS A 203 -18.21 4.35 -9.46
N ALA A 204 -17.63 3.94 -10.58
CA ALA A 204 -16.22 3.60 -10.63
C ALA A 204 -15.39 4.81 -10.16
N GLY A 205 -14.57 4.59 -9.16
CA GLY A 205 -13.64 5.58 -8.63
C GLY A 205 -12.23 5.35 -9.19
N TYR A 206 -11.29 4.93 -8.35
CA TYR A 206 -9.91 4.68 -8.73
C TYR A 206 -9.49 3.24 -8.37
N SER A 207 -8.30 2.86 -8.78
CA SER A 207 -7.67 1.61 -8.37
C SER A 207 -6.20 1.82 -7.98
N GLY A 208 -5.67 0.87 -7.23
CA GLY A 208 -4.25 0.77 -6.93
C GLY A 208 -3.77 -0.66 -7.13
N VAL A 209 -2.50 -0.85 -7.47
CA VAL A 209 -1.91 -2.18 -7.64
C VAL A 209 -0.92 -2.43 -6.50
N ARG A 210 -1.03 -3.60 -5.87
CA ARG A 210 -0.14 -4.03 -4.78
C ARG A 210 0.90 -5.01 -5.32
N PRO A 211 2.20 -4.78 -5.02
CA PRO A 211 3.24 -5.77 -5.28
C PRO A 211 3.13 -6.91 -4.26
N LYS A 212 2.71 -8.08 -4.71
CA LYS A 212 2.64 -9.29 -3.88
C LYS A 212 3.85 -10.19 -4.12
N LEU A 213 4.41 -10.80 -3.07
CA LEU A 213 5.50 -11.76 -3.17
C LEU A 213 5.02 -13.22 -3.22
N LYS A 214 3.71 -13.43 -3.19
CA LYS A 214 3.06 -14.74 -3.36
C LYS A 214 1.90 -14.60 -4.32
N ASN A 215 1.69 -15.61 -5.13
CA ASN A 215 0.59 -15.66 -6.09
C ASN A 215 -0.74 -15.97 -5.38
N LYS A 216 -1.82 -15.85 -6.14
CA LYS A 216 -3.17 -16.24 -5.71
C LYS A 216 -3.16 -17.68 -5.18
N GLY A 217 -3.63 -17.84 -3.95
CA GLY A 217 -3.73 -19.17 -3.31
C GLY A 217 -2.49 -19.65 -2.57
N GLU A 218 -1.35 -18.96 -2.66
CA GLU A 218 -0.09 -19.33 -1.97
C GLU A 218 -0.01 -18.82 -0.51
N GLY A 219 -1.07 -18.22 -0.02
CA GLY A 219 -1.17 -17.70 1.33
C GLY A 219 -0.74 -16.23 1.45
N LYS A 220 -0.48 -15.78 2.68
CA LYS A 220 -0.06 -14.41 2.96
C LYS A 220 1.44 -14.26 2.79
N SER A 221 1.88 -13.10 2.32
CA SER A 221 3.27 -12.66 2.33
C SER A 221 3.40 -11.37 3.15
N ASP A 222 4.57 -11.12 3.65
CA ASP A 222 4.96 -9.87 4.29
C ASP A 222 5.96 -9.13 3.42
N PHE A 223 6.39 -7.95 3.83
CA PHE A 223 7.50 -7.21 3.23
C PHE A 223 8.77 -8.05 3.27
N SER A 224 9.58 -7.97 2.24
CA SER A 224 10.92 -8.55 2.22
C SER A 224 11.94 -7.42 2.09
N ILE A 225 12.55 -7.04 3.21
CA ILE A 225 13.62 -6.06 3.27
C ILE A 225 14.92 -6.84 3.38
N GLN A 226 15.79 -6.71 2.37
CA GLN A 226 16.99 -7.51 2.24
C GLN A 226 18.21 -6.59 2.16
N GLY A 227 19.15 -6.80 3.06
CA GLY A 227 20.45 -6.15 3.07
C GLY A 227 21.60 -7.13 2.84
N GLU A 228 22.83 -6.71 3.13
CA GLU A 228 24.05 -7.47 2.96
C GLU A 228 24.01 -8.85 3.63
N GLU A 229 23.44 -8.95 4.83
CA GLU A 229 23.31 -10.23 5.56
C GLU A 229 22.51 -11.27 4.79
N THR A 230 21.57 -10.83 3.93
CA THR A 230 20.73 -11.74 3.14
C THR A 230 21.41 -12.15 1.84
N HIS A 231 21.96 -11.19 1.08
CA HIS A 231 22.40 -11.42 -0.31
C HIS A 231 23.91 -11.23 -0.52
N GLY A 232 24.66 -10.81 0.51
CA GLY A 232 26.12 -10.67 0.45
C GLY A 232 26.64 -9.48 -0.34
N VAL A 233 25.77 -8.60 -0.85
CA VAL A 233 26.16 -7.40 -1.61
C VAL A 233 26.19 -6.19 -0.67
N LYS A 234 27.38 -5.65 -0.44
CA LYS A 234 27.61 -4.56 0.53
C LYS A 234 26.87 -3.29 0.13
N ASN A 235 26.28 -2.61 1.11
CA ASN A 235 25.61 -1.33 0.94
C ASN A 235 24.46 -1.33 -0.09
N LEU A 236 23.84 -2.49 -0.33
CA LEU A 236 22.60 -2.62 -1.11
C LEU A 236 21.46 -3.01 -0.18
N VAL A 237 20.37 -2.28 -0.25
CA VAL A 237 19.12 -2.66 0.43
C VAL A 237 17.99 -2.72 -0.58
N ASN A 238 17.28 -3.84 -0.64
CA ASN A 238 16.11 -4.03 -1.48
C ASN A 238 14.85 -4.14 -0.63
N LEU A 239 13.82 -3.38 -1.00
CA LEU A 239 12.49 -3.40 -0.37
C LEU A 239 11.48 -4.00 -1.34
N PHE A 240 11.17 -5.28 -1.17
CA PHE A 240 10.19 -5.99 -2.00
C PHE A 240 8.85 -6.13 -1.29
N GLY A 241 7.77 -6.16 -2.06
CA GLY A 241 6.42 -6.40 -1.53
C GLY A 241 5.87 -5.25 -0.68
N MET A 242 6.36 -4.03 -0.87
CA MET A 242 5.90 -2.84 -0.15
C MET A 242 4.47 -2.48 -0.56
N GLU A 243 3.50 -3.08 0.12
CA GLU A 243 2.07 -2.81 -0.01
C GLU A 243 1.51 -2.15 1.26
N SER A 244 0.22 -2.20 1.50
CA SER A 244 -0.38 -1.74 2.76
C SER A 244 0.10 -2.63 3.94
N PRO A 245 0.58 -2.05 5.04
CA PRO A 245 0.57 -0.63 5.44
C PRO A 245 1.89 0.14 5.19
N GLY A 246 2.59 -0.11 4.10
CA GLY A 246 3.91 0.46 3.81
C GLY A 246 4.00 1.99 3.97
N LEU A 247 2.99 2.74 3.51
CA LEU A 247 2.99 4.20 3.65
C LEU A 247 2.96 4.65 5.12
N THR A 248 2.07 4.08 5.91
CA THR A 248 1.93 4.45 7.33
C THR A 248 3.06 3.90 8.21
N SER A 249 3.82 2.92 7.71
CA SER A 249 5.01 2.36 8.36
C SER A 249 6.32 2.97 7.83
N SER A 250 6.25 3.91 6.88
CA SER A 250 7.43 4.35 6.11
C SER A 250 8.54 4.96 6.96
N LEU A 251 8.21 5.71 8.02
CA LEU A 251 9.22 6.26 8.94
C LEU A 251 10.01 5.16 9.64
N VAL A 252 9.32 4.17 10.20
CA VAL A 252 9.96 3.03 10.89
C VAL A 252 10.75 2.17 9.90
N ILE A 253 10.24 1.99 8.68
CA ILE A 253 10.97 1.30 7.62
C ILE A 253 12.24 2.07 7.25
N GLY A 254 12.17 3.39 7.15
CA GLY A 254 13.32 4.26 6.88
C GLY A 254 14.40 4.13 7.96
N GLU A 255 14.02 4.19 9.23
CA GLU A 255 14.93 3.96 10.36
C GLU A 255 15.56 2.57 10.33
N TYR A 256 14.75 1.53 10.09
CA TYR A 256 15.23 0.15 9.97
C TYR A 256 16.25 0.00 8.85
N VAL A 257 15.97 0.55 7.65
CA VAL A 257 16.87 0.50 6.50
C VAL A 257 18.17 1.26 6.77
N THR A 258 18.10 2.42 7.42
CA THR A 258 19.28 3.21 7.79
C THR A 258 20.21 2.42 8.71
N ASN A 259 19.65 1.66 9.66
CA ASN A 259 20.44 0.82 10.55
C ASN A 259 21.08 -0.40 9.85
N MET A 260 20.65 -0.77 8.65
CA MET A 260 21.25 -1.85 7.86
C MET A 260 22.51 -1.43 7.08
N ILE A 261 22.72 -0.12 6.90
CA ILE A 261 23.81 0.44 6.08
C ILE A 261 24.86 1.20 6.91
N ASN A 262 24.68 1.29 8.23
CA ASN A 262 25.59 1.98 9.16
C ASN A 262 26.58 1.00 9.84
#